data_12b06d8ddb6677033e6c2c9eeb6d348b
#
_entry.id   12b06d8ddb6677033e6c2c9eeb6d348b
#
_cell.length_a   1.000
_cell.length_b   1.000
_cell.length_c   1.000
_cell.angle_alpha   90.00
_cell.angle_beta   90.00
_cell.angle_gamma   90.00
#
_symmetry.space_group_name_H-M   'P 1'
#
loop_
_entity.id
_entity.type
_entity.pdbx_description
1 polymer ?
#
loop_
_entity_poly.entity_id
_entity_poly.type
_entity_poly.pdbx_seq_one_letter_code
_entity_poly.pdbx_strand_id
1 'polypeptide(L)'
;MKRRTFVKNASIATAGGLTILNFPIFGKNAPSNKVVLAIMGVNSRGAYHAEKFSQIPGVEVAYLCDVEDGAIKKGLAALKDAPRKPEIEKDIRKLVTKTDFDGLIIAAPDHWHAPAALLGVANGKNVYVEKPCSQNPHEGEMLVQAQKKYGKIIQVGSQRRSFPTLIEAVKEVRAGLIGNPYMAKAWYTNSRKSIGVGKVIPVPATLDFDLWQGPAPRKTYKDNLVHYNWHWFWHWGTGEACNNGNHEIDCCRWFLGVDFPTKVTSSGGRYAFTDDWETPDTQVASFEFGNKKTITWEGRSCNSYPIEGSGRGFIIYGDNGTLVNYGGGDYKVFDTANKLVKEIKSNVKADPNNPVSASGDADLFHLGNFVESIRGNTTVTAPIQEGHRSVLLCHLANIAQRTGTTLHCDPQNGHILDNKAATKLWGRTYEKGWEMVV
;
A
#
# COMPACT_ATOMS: atom_id res chain seq x y z
N MET A 1 -38.41 -18.10 14.69
CA MET A 1 -37.92 -17.04 15.60
C MET A 1 -37.82 -15.71 14.83
N LYS A 2 -38.49 -14.67 15.33
CA LYS A 2 -38.75 -13.43 14.55
C LYS A 2 -37.54 -12.50 14.57
N ARG A 3 -37.15 -11.97 13.40
CA ARG A 3 -36.03 -11.03 13.13
C ARG A 3 -35.95 -9.75 13.98
N ARG A 4 -36.90 -9.51 14.89
CA ARG A 4 -37.01 -8.28 15.72
C ARG A 4 -36.23 -8.32 17.04
N THR A 5 -35.69 -9.46 17.46
CA THR A 5 -34.99 -9.60 18.76
C THR A 5 -33.50 -9.35 18.70
N PHE A 6 -32.92 -9.33 17.50
CA PHE A 6 -31.47 -9.13 17.31
C PHE A 6 -31.05 -7.64 17.39
N VAL A 7 -31.94 -6.72 17.06
CA VAL A 7 -31.63 -5.27 16.98
C VAL A 7 -31.74 -4.55 18.34
N LYS A 8 -32.39 -5.16 19.34
CA LYS A 8 -32.57 -4.52 20.65
C LYS A 8 -31.41 -4.66 21.64
N ASN A 9 -30.44 -5.51 21.39
CA ASN A 9 -29.31 -5.73 22.31
C ASN A 9 -28.00 -5.02 21.90
N ALA A 10 -28.04 -4.15 20.88
CA ALA A 10 -26.87 -3.38 20.43
C ALA A 10 -26.78 -1.94 20.97
N SER A 11 -27.67 -1.55 21.87
CA SER A 11 -27.76 -0.16 22.35
C SER A 11 -27.73 -0.09 23.87
N ILE A 12 -26.65 -0.55 24.54
CA ILE A 12 -26.25 -0.10 25.89
C ILE A 12 -24.86 -0.70 26.15
N ALA A 13 -23.80 0.09 25.93
CA ALA A 13 -22.52 -0.02 26.64
C ALA A 13 -21.67 1.22 26.33
N THR A 14 -22.05 2.36 26.88
CA THR A 14 -21.15 3.48 27.15
C THR A 14 -20.70 3.32 28.58
N ALA A 15 -19.52 2.77 28.78
CA ALA A 15 -18.58 3.03 29.89
C ALA A 15 -17.51 1.93 29.92
N GLY A 16 -16.26 2.29 29.63
CA GLY A 16 -15.04 1.65 30.11
C GLY A 16 -14.96 0.11 29.95
N GLY A 17 -14.53 -0.38 28.80
CA GLY A 17 -14.21 -1.78 28.66
C GLY A 17 -13.62 -2.07 27.27
N LEU A 18 -12.43 -2.62 27.23
CA LEU A 18 -11.81 -3.22 26.05
C LEU A 18 -12.83 -4.16 25.37
N THR A 19 -13.54 -3.70 24.36
CA THR A 19 -14.17 -4.61 23.42
C THR A 19 -13.07 -5.16 22.53
N ILE A 20 -12.50 -6.29 22.95
CA ILE A 20 -11.88 -7.24 22.02
C ILE A 20 -12.96 -7.51 20.99
N LEU A 21 -12.78 -7.03 19.76
CA LEU A 21 -13.62 -7.43 18.64
C LEU A 21 -13.47 -8.94 18.54
N ASN A 22 -14.45 -9.68 19.09
CA ASN A 22 -14.57 -11.10 18.88
C ASN A 22 -14.81 -11.28 17.39
N PHE A 23 -13.76 -11.61 16.64
CA PHE A 23 -13.95 -12.32 15.38
C PHE A 23 -14.83 -13.54 15.71
N PRO A 24 -15.88 -13.83 14.92
CA PRO A 24 -16.68 -15.03 15.17
C PRO A 24 -15.72 -16.23 15.15
N ILE A 25 -15.54 -16.84 16.30
CA ILE A 25 -14.68 -18.02 16.46
C ILE A 25 -15.45 -19.19 15.86
N PHE A 26 -15.36 -19.36 14.56
CA PHE A 26 -15.72 -20.62 13.93
C PHE A 26 -14.64 -21.64 14.28
N GLY A 27 -15.06 -22.82 14.69
CA GLY A 27 -14.30 -23.92 15.25
C GLY A 27 -12.79 -23.91 15.00
N LYS A 28 -12.02 -23.70 16.03
CA LYS A 28 -10.58 -23.38 16.05
C LYS A 28 -9.67 -24.34 15.28
N ASN A 29 -10.14 -25.46 14.76
CA ASN A 29 -9.30 -26.51 14.14
C ASN A 29 -9.98 -27.33 13.04
N ALA A 30 -11.00 -26.82 12.33
CA ALA A 30 -11.50 -27.56 11.17
C ALA A 30 -10.47 -27.48 10.04
N PRO A 31 -10.04 -28.59 9.41
CA PRO A 31 -9.10 -28.56 8.27
C PRO A 31 -9.54 -27.68 7.12
N SER A 32 -10.85 -27.46 6.95
CA SER A 32 -11.45 -26.59 5.94
C SER A 32 -11.23 -25.08 6.19
N ASN A 33 -10.78 -24.66 7.39
CA ASN A 33 -10.57 -23.24 7.74
C ASN A 33 -9.09 -22.84 7.78
N LYS A 34 -8.18 -23.78 7.51
CA LYS A 34 -6.75 -23.51 7.43
C LYS A 34 -6.43 -22.74 6.17
N VAL A 35 -5.68 -21.64 6.29
CA VAL A 35 -5.15 -20.86 5.17
C VAL A 35 -3.64 -20.98 5.17
N VAL A 36 -3.08 -21.44 4.06
CA VAL A 36 -1.64 -21.63 3.89
C VAL A 36 -1.08 -20.52 2.99
N LEU A 37 -0.04 -19.86 3.46
CA LEU A 37 0.53 -18.68 2.80
C LEU A 37 1.98 -18.91 2.37
N ALA A 38 2.35 -18.24 1.29
CA ALA A 38 3.73 -18.03 0.85
C ALA A 38 4.04 -16.53 0.89
N ILE A 39 5.25 -16.14 1.28
CA ILE A 39 5.66 -14.73 1.40
C ILE A 39 6.90 -14.47 0.55
N MET A 40 6.82 -13.50 -0.36
CA MET A 40 7.90 -13.03 -1.22
C MET A 40 8.44 -11.70 -0.73
N GLY A 41 9.78 -11.61 -0.56
CA GLY A 41 10.49 -10.43 -0.06
C GLY A 41 10.43 -10.36 1.46
N VAL A 42 11.41 -10.95 2.18
CA VAL A 42 11.34 -11.13 3.65
C VAL A 42 12.42 -10.37 4.42
N ASN A 43 13.00 -9.31 3.83
CA ASN A 43 14.04 -8.53 4.53
C ASN A 43 13.50 -7.65 5.67
N SER A 44 12.34 -6.97 5.48
CA SER A 44 11.75 -6.08 6.48
C SER A 44 10.22 -6.22 6.54
N ARG A 45 9.48 -5.60 5.64
CA ARG A 45 8.00 -5.64 5.63
C ARG A 45 7.46 -7.05 5.51
N GLY A 46 8.08 -7.89 4.68
CA GLY A 46 7.67 -9.29 4.56
C GLY A 46 7.99 -10.14 5.78
N ALA A 47 9.11 -9.90 6.50
CA ALA A 47 9.36 -10.54 7.79
C ALA A 47 8.29 -10.15 8.83
N TYR A 48 7.93 -8.86 8.89
CA TYR A 48 6.80 -8.39 9.70
C TYR A 48 5.49 -9.08 9.32
N HIS A 49 5.19 -9.21 8.03
CA HIS A 49 4.01 -9.95 7.58
C HIS A 49 4.06 -11.42 7.97
N ALA A 50 5.21 -12.08 7.87
CA ALA A 50 5.38 -13.47 8.30
C ALA A 50 5.01 -13.64 9.77
N GLU A 51 5.52 -12.76 10.65
CA GLU A 51 5.18 -12.73 12.06
C GLU A 51 3.68 -12.50 12.28
N LYS A 52 3.11 -11.44 11.68
CA LYS A 52 1.71 -11.07 11.94
C LYS A 52 0.71 -12.06 11.37
N PHE A 53 0.93 -12.60 10.18
CA PHE A 53 0.06 -13.65 9.63
C PHE A 53 0.11 -14.93 10.47
N SER A 54 1.28 -15.32 11.02
CA SER A 54 1.39 -16.50 11.88
C SER A 54 0.62 -16.38 13.20
N GLN A 55 0.28 -15.15 13.62
CA GLN A 55 -0.54 -14.88 14.81
C GLN A 55 -2.04 -15.01 14.54
N ILE A 56 -2.48 -15.07 13.27
CA ILE A 56 -3.90 -15.21 12.92
C ILE A 56 -4.32 -16.67 13.07
N PRO A 57 -5.39 -16.98 13.83
CA PRO A 57 -5.83 -18.37 14.03
C PRO A 57 -6.10 -19.11 12.71
N GLY A 58 -5.53 -20.30 12.58
CA GLY A 58 -5.69 -21.15 11.40
C GLY A 58 -4.89 -20.70 10.17
N VAL A 59 -3.94 -19.79 10.32
CA VAL A 59 -2.99 -19.42 9.28
C VAL A 59 -1.66 -20.11 9.46
N GLU A 60 -1.09 -20.62 8.37
CA GLU A 60 0.24 -21.20 8.31
C GLU A 60 1.07 -20.52 7.22
N VAL A 61 2.27 -20.07 7.54
CA VAL A 61 3.25 -19.62 6.55
C VAL A 61 4.12 -20.81 6.17
N ALA A 62 3.89 -21.36 4.97
CA ALA A 62 4.55 -22.57 4.50
C ALA A 62 5.82 -22.31 3.69
N TYR A 63 5.90 -21.12 3.05
CA TYR A 63 6.99 -20.77 2.14
C TYR A 63 7.49 -19.35 2.37
N LEU A 64 8.81 -19.18 2.30
CA LEU A 64 9.47 -17.88 2.19
C LEU A 64 10.23 -17.82 0.87
N CYS A 65 10.02 -16.75 0.10
CA CYS A 65 10.71 -16.53 -1.17
C CYS A 65 11.55 -15.25 -1.08
N ASP A 66 12.85 -15.39 -1.13
CA ASP A 66 13.77 -14.26 -1.22
C ASP A 66 15.07 -14.72 -1.90
N VAL A 67 15.75 -13.79 -2.51
CA VAL A 67 16.98 -14.02 -3.29
C VAL A 67 18.25 -13.68 -2.48
N GLU A 68 18.07 -13.21 -1.24
CA GLU A 68 19.16 -12.78 -0.36
C GLU A 68 19.15 -13.60 0.94
N ASP A 69 20.30 -14.18 1.27
CA ASP A 69 20.42 -15.11 2.40
C ASP A 69 20.18 -14.43 3.78
N GLY A 70 20.55 -13.14 3.93
CA GLY A 70 20.31 -12.37 5.13
C GLY A 70 18.82 -12.05 5.31
N ALA A 71 18.09 -11.78 4.23
CA ALA A 71 16.64 -11.61 4.24
C ALA A 71 15.93 -12.91 4.63
N ILE A 72 16.35 -14.04 4.07
CA ILE A 72 15.83 -15.37 4.43
C ILE A 72 16.01 -15.63 5.93
N LYS A 73 17.18 -15.33 6.49
CA LYS A 73 17.43 -15.47 7.94
C LYS A 73 16.47 -14.63 8.79
N LYS A 74 16.17 -13.39 8.36
CA LYS A 74 15.19 -12.54 9.06
C LYS A 74 13.77 -13.10 9.00
N GLY A 75 13.35 -13.58 7.81
CA GLY A 75 12.05 -14.24 7.64
C GLY A 75 11.90 -15.50 8.50
N LEU A 76 12.94 -16.34 8.56
CA LEU A 76 12.98 -17.51 9.44
C LEU A 76 12.94 -17.13 10.92
N ALA A 77 13.65 -16.08 11.33
CA ALA A 77 13.62 -15.58 12.70
C ALA A 77 12.25 -15.05 13.12
N ALA A 78 11.52 -14.41 12.20
CA ALA A 78 10.15 -13.95 12.44
C ALA A 78 9.15 -15.11 12.67
N LEU A 79 9.48 -16.30 12.20
CA LEU A 79 8.66 -17.53 12.33
C LEU A 79 9.26 -18.56 13.30
N LYS A 80 10.18 -18.15 14.17
CA LYS A 80 10.87 -19.08 15.09
C LYS A 80 9.93 -19.90 15.99
N ASP A 81 8.79 -19.31 16.36
CA ASP A 81 7.78 -19.90 17.22
C ASP A 81 6.61 -20.50 16.44
N ALA A 82 6.66 -20.49 15.09
CA ALA A 82 5.63 -21.07 14.25
C ALA A 82 5.67 -22.60 14.30
N PRO A 83 4.50 -23.27 14.28
CA PRO A 83 4.41 -24.74 14.41
C PRO A 83 5.06 -25.50 13.23
N ARG A 84 5.17 -24.84 12.08
CA ARG A 84 5.85 -25.39 10.89
C ARG A 84 6.99 -24.47 10.48
N LYS A 85 8.17 -25.06 10.26
CA LYS A 85 9.29 -24.36 9.62
C LYS A 85 8.98 -24.18 8.13
N PRO A 86 9.03 -22.94 7.59
CA PRO A 86 8.75 -22.73 6.17
C PRO A 86 9.84 -23.29 5.27
N GLU A 87 9.46 -23.74 4.09
CA GLU A 87 10.38 -24.05 3.00
C GLU A 87 10.87 -22.77 2.34
N ILE A 88 12.11 -22.80 1.83
CA ILE A 88 12.72 -21.67 1.15
C ILE A 88 12.73 -21.94 -0.36
N GLU A 89 12.25 -20.96 -1.12
CA GLU A 89 12.38 -20.92 -2.58
C GLU A 89 12.96 -19.55 -2.99
N LYS A 90 13.92 -19.53 -3.91
CA LYS A 90 14.53 -18.28 -4.38
C LYS A 90 13.82 -17.73 -5.63
N ASP A 91 13.22 -18.59 -6.43
CA ASP A 91 12.56 -18.22 -7.69
C ASP A 91 11.05 -18.28 -7.57
N ILE A 92 10.40 -17.12 -7.64
CA ILE A 92 8.95 -16.98 -7.58
C ILE A 92 8.24 -17.85 -8.64
N ARG A 93 8.84 -18.03 -9.83
CA ARG A 93 8.27 -18.84 -10.91
C ARG A 93 8.12 -20.30 -10.51
N LYS A 94 9.03 -20.81 -9.67
CA LYS A 94 8.94 -22.17 -9.08
C LYS A 94 7.97 -22.19 -7.91
N LEU A 95 8.00 -21.14 -7.07
CA LEU A 95 7.10 -21.09 -5.92
C LEU A 95 5.63 -21.16 -6.33
N VAL A 96 5.21 -20.35 -7.30
CA VAL A 96 3.77 -20.25 -7.67
C VAL A 96 3.21 -21.55 -8.25
N THR A 97 4.04 -22.47 -8.77
CA THR A 97 3.59 -23.77 -9.28
C THR A 97 3.27 -24.78 -8.18
N LYS A 98 3.68 -24.55 -6.93
CA LYS A 98 3.32 -25.40 -5.80
C LYS A 98 1.80 -25.30 -5.53
N THR A 99 1.16 -26.42 -5.27
CA THR A 99 -0.32 -26.50 -5.16
C THR A 99 -0.83 -26.44 -3.73
N ASP A 100 0.04 -26.50 -2.74
CA ASP A 100 -0.27 -26.68 -1.31
C ASP A 100 -0.29 -25.37 -0.51
N PHE A 101 -0.48 -24.21 -1.18
CA PHE A 101 -0.75 -22.94 -0.52
C PHE A 101 -1.84 -22.13 -1.24
N ASP A 102 -2.56 -21.30 -0.47
CA ASP A 102 -3.78 -20.60 -0.89
C ASP A 102 -3.51 -19.14 -1.30
N GLY A 103 -2.54 -18.50 -0.65
CA GLY A 103 -2.29 -17.08 -0.79
C GLY A 103 -0.82 -16.71 -0.88
N LEU A 104 -0.49 -15.79 -1.79
CA LEU A 104 0.83 -15.21 -1.98
C LEU A 104 0.85 -13.78 -1.41
N ILE A 105 1.77 -13.52 -0.48
CA ILE A 105 2.03 -12.21 0.11
C ILE A 105 3.27 -11.63 -0.55
N ILE A 106 3.17 -10.44 -1.14
CA ILE A 106 4.26 -9.81 -1.88
C ILE A 106 4.68 -8.53 -1.16
N ALA A 107 5.92 -8.50 -0.67
CA ALA A 107 6.58 -7.38 -0.02
C ALA A 107 8.01 -7.19 -0.55
N ALA A 108 8.23 -7.54 -1.80
CA ALA A 108 9.45 -7.34 -2.58
C ALA A 108 9.57 -5.86 -3.03
N PRO A 109 10.64 -5.42 -3.70
CA PRO A 109 10.72 -4.08 -4.31
C PRO A 109 9.63 -3.82 -5.35
N ASP A 110 9.27 -2.52 -5.55
CA ASP A 110 8.14 -2.08 -6.39
C ASP A 110 8.08 -2.74 -7.78
N HIS A 111 9.25 -2.91 -8.43
CA HIS A 111 9.34 -3.51 -9.76
C HIS A 111 8.90 -4.98 -9.82
N TRP A 112 8.78 -5.63 -8.67
CA TRP A 112 8.31 -7.01 -8.55
C TRP A 112 6.81 -7.11 -8.24
N HIS A 113 6.16 -6.06 -7.73
CA HIS A 113 4.81 -6.15 -7.18
C HIS A 113 3.82 -6.70 -8.21
N ALA A 114 3.66 -6.03 -9.35
CA ALA A 114 2.72 -6.48 -10.37
C ALA A 114 3.15 -7.80 -11.05
N PRO A 115 4.42 -7.98 -11.48
CA PRO A 115 4.84 -9.25 -12.06
C PRO A 115 4.59 -10.46 -11.17
N ALA A 116 4.95 -10.38 -9.89
CA ALA A 116 4.73 -11.49 -8.95
C ALA A 116 3.24 -11.73 -8.68
N ALA A 117 2.43 -10.66 -8.60
CA ALA A 117 0.99 -10.79 -8.41
C ALA A 117 0.31 -11.45 -9.62
N LEU A 118 0.70 -11.09 -10.85
CA LEU A 118 0.21 -11.71 -12.08
C LEU A 118 0.56 -13.19 -12.15
N LEU A 119 1.81 -13.55 -11.82
CA LEU A 119 2.23 -14.96 -11.70
C LEU A 119 1.39 -15.71 -10.66
N GLY A 120 1.14 -15.08 -9.50
CA GLY A 120 0.34 -15.68 -8.44
C GLY A 120 -1.09 -16.01 -8.89
N VAL A 121 -1.83 -15.02 -9.41
CA VAL A 121 -3.23 -15.23 -9.82
C VAL A 121 -3.38 -16.16 -11.01
N ALA A 122 -2.42 -16.13 -11.97
CA ALA A 122 -2.39 -17.05 -13.10
C ALA A 122 -2.19 -18.50 -12.68
N ASN A 123 -1.53 -18.75 -11.53
CA ASN A 123 -1.36 -20.06 -10.93
C ASN A 123 -2.41 -20.36 -9.83
N GLY A 124 -3.52 -19.63 -9.84
CA GLY A 124 -4.67 -19.93 -8.97
C GLY A 124 -4.53 -19.45 -7.53
N LYS A 125 -3.55 -18.60 -7.20
CA LYS A 125 -3.33 -18.06 -5.85
C LYS A 125 -4.13 -16.79 -5.62
N ASN A 126 -4.62 -16.60 -4.38
CA ASN A 126 -5.05 -15.30 -3.91
C ASN A 126 -3.80 -14.46 -3.59
N VAL A 127 -3.85 -13.16 -3.78
CA VAL A 127 -2.67 -12.30 -3.66
C VAL A 127 -2.94 -11.14 -2.70
N TYR A 128 -2.01 -10.94 -1.78
CA TYR A 128 -1.82 -9.69 -1.07
C TYR A 128 -0.55 -9.03 -1.60
N VAL A 129 -0.66 -7.85 -2.16
CA VAL A 129 0.49 -7.10 -2.67
C VAL A 129 0.67 -5.81 -1.90
N GLU A 130 1.89 -5.55 -1.40
CA GLU A 130 2.20 -4.28 -0.74
C GLU A 130 2.05 -3.11 -1.72
N LYS A 131 1.84 -1.93 -1.13
CA LYS A 131 1.79 -0.67 -1.89
C LYS A 131 3.23 -0.21 -2.26
N PRO A 132 3.38 0.44 -3.42
CA PRO A 132 2.41 0.60 -4.50
C PRO A 132 2.16 -0.73 -5.21
N CYS A 133 0.94 -1.05 -5.57
CA CYS A 133 0.63 -2.35 -6.20
C CYS A 133 1.27 -2.54 -7.58
N SER A 134 1.80 -1.47 -8.17
CA SER A 134 2.43 -1.46 -9.49
C SER A 134 3.55 -0.43 -9.56
N GLN A 135 4.56 -0.68 -10.40
CA GLN A 135 5.67 0.23 -10.64
C GLN A 135 5.34 1.31 -11.69
N ASN A 136 4.31 1.09 -12.49
CA ASN A 136 3.82 2.03 -13.51
C ASN A 136 2.31 1.86 -13.71
N PRO A 137 1.61 2.82 -14.38
CA PRO A 137 0.17 2.76 -14.59
C PRO A 137 -0.31 1.49 -15.32
N HIS A 138 0.36 1.08 -16.38
CA HIS A 138 -0.02 -0.08 -17.20
C HIS A 138 -0.07 -1.39 -16.37
N GLU A 139 0.90 -1.59 -15.49
CA GLU A 139 0.90 -2.74 -14.58
C GLU A 139 -0.32 -2.78 -13.66
N GLY A 140 -0.77 -1.61 -13.19
CA GLY A 140 -1.99 -1.51 -12.38
C GLY A 140 -3.24 -1.93 -13.17
N GLU A 141 -3.34 -1.54 -14.44
CA GLU A 141 -4.41 -1.97 -15.34
C GLU A 141 -4.39 -3.49 -15.58
N MET A 142 -3.20 -4.05 -15.81
CA MET A 142 -3.02 -5.50 -15.96
C MET A 142 -3.48 -6.27 -14.73
N LEU A 143 -3.20 -5.79 -13.51
CA LEU A 143 -3.67 -6.43 -12.28
C LEU A 143 -5.20 -6.41 -12.17
N VAL A 144 -5.86 -5.31 -12.53
CA VAL A 144 -7.33 -5.21 -12.56
C VAL A 144 -7.92 -6.19 -13.57
N GLN A 145 -7.29 -6.31 -14.75
CA GLN A 145 -7.71 -7.26 -15.77
C GLN A 145 -7.50 -8.71 -15.33
N ALA A 146 -6.34 -9.01 -14.71
CA ALA A 146 -6.00 -10.33 -14.21
C ALA A 146 -6.98 -10.80 -13.12
N GLN A 147 -7.38 -9.92 -12.19
CA GLN A 147 -8.39 -10.27 -11.20
C GLN A 147 -9.70 -10.70 -11.86
N LYS A 148 -10.16 -9.96 -12.89
CA LYS A 148 -11.38 -10.32 -13.63
C LYS A 148 -11.24 -11.65 -14.37
N LYS A 149 -10.09 -11.87 -15.01
CA LYS A 149 -9.82 -13.07 -15.82
C LYS A 149 -9.72 -14.33 -14.96
N TYR A 150 -8.98 -14.28 -13.87
CA TYR A 150 -8.67 -15.47 -13.05
C TYR A 150 -9.62 -15.66 -11.85
N GLY A 151 -10.46 -14.66 -11.53
CA GLY A 151 -11.41 -14.74 -10.42
C GLY A 151 -10.78 -14.88 -9.04
N LYS A 152 -9.50 -14.50 -8.89
CA LYS A 152 -8.78 -14.57 -7.63
C LYS A 152 -8.79 -13.24 -6.90
N ILE A 153 -8.69 -13.27 -5.58
CA ILE A 153 -8.58 -12.06 -4.76
C ILE A 153 -7.21 -11.43 -4.99
N ILE A 154 -7.20 -10.10 -5.21
CA ILE A 154 -6.00 -9.27 -5.10
C ILE A 154 -6.32 -8.13 -4.14
N GLN A 155 -5.71 -8.17 -2.95
CA GLN A 155 -5.78 -7.11 -1.94
C GLN A 155 -4.48 -6.30 -1.95
N VAL A 156 -4.61 -4.98 -1.92
CA VAL A 156 -3.46 -4.06 -1.85
C VAL A 156 -3.18 -3.66 -0.40
N GLY A 157 -1.91 -3.51 -0.04
CA GLY A 157 -1.44 -3.07 1.28
C GLY A 157 -1.82 -1.64 1.66
N SER A 158 -3.09 -1.26 1.44
CA SER A 158 -3.69 0.01 1.88
C SER A 158 -4.38 -0.17 3.23
N GLN A 159 -3.60 -0.42 4.29
CA GLN A 159 -4.06 -0.90 5.60
C GLN A 159 -5.12 -0.02 6.24
N ARG A 160 -5.05 1.31 6.03
CA ARG A 160 -5.98 2.28 6.63
C ARG A 160 -7.44 2.06 6.20
N ARG A 161 -7.67 1.43 5.05
CA ARG A 161 -9.02 1.03 4.60
C ARG A 161 -9.67 -0.03 5.49
N SER A 162 -8.90 -0.66 6.37
CA SER A 162 -9.39 -1.63 7.35
C SER A 162 -9.46 -1.08 8.79
N PHE A 163 -9.05 0.18 9.02
CA PHE A 163 -9.10 0.75 10.36
C PHE A 163 -10.55 1.08 10.73
N PRO A 164 -11.10 0.51 11.83
CA PRO A 164 -12.50 0.71 12.20
C PRO A 164 -12.89 2.19 12.34
N THR A 165 -12.00 3.00 12.93
CA THR A 165 -12.23 4.44 13.12
C THR A 165 -12.32 5.19 11.79
N LEU A 166 -11.49 4.84 10.80
CA LEU A 166 -11.53 5.49 9.48
C LEU A 166 -12.71 4.99 8.63
N ILE A 167 -13.08 3.72 8.74
CA ILE A 167 -14.29 3.19 8.10
C ILE A 167 -15.53 3.97 8.59
N GLU A 168 -15.62 4.19 9.90
CA GLU A 168 -16.73 4.95 10.46
C GLU A 168 -16.65 6.44 10.06
N ALA A 169 -15.47 7.05 10.11
CA ALA A 169 -15.27 8.42 9.66
C ALA A 169 -15.73 8.66 8.21
N VAL A 170 -15.40 7.73 7.29
CA VAL A 170 -15.88 7.82 5.89
C VAL A 170 -17.40 7.75 5.81
N LYS A 171 -18.06 6.87 6.58
CA LYS A 171 -19.52 6.78 6.62
C LYS A 171 -20.14 8.08 7.13
N GLU A 172 -19.60 8.64 8.21
CA GLU A 172 -20.07 9.89 8.79
C GLU A 172 -19.86 11.08 7.84
N VAL A 173 -18.72 11.18 7.18
CA VAL A 173 -18.45 12.22 6.17
C VAL A 173 -19.45 12.12 5.02
N ARG A 174 -19.72 10.91 4.53
CA ARG A 174 -20.72 10.66 3.49
C ARG A 174 -22.15 10.95 3.96
N ALA A 175 -22.42 10.85 5.26
CA ALA A 175 -23.67 11.24 5.90
C ALA A 175 -23.78 12.74 6.19
N GLY A 176 -22.76 13.54 5.85
CA GLY A 176 -22.79 15.00 5.97
C GLY A 176 -22.15 15.58 7.25
N LEU A 177 -21.30 14.81 7.96
CA LEU A 177 -20.60 15.27 9.17
C LEU A 177 -19.89 16.63 9.01
N ILE A 178 -19.32 16.87 7.83
CA ILE A 178 -18.64 18.12 7.46
C ILE A 178 -19.31 18.83 6.27
N GLY A 179 -20.58 18.50 6.00
CA GLY A 179 -21.28 18.95 4.80
C GLY A 179 -20.78 18.23 3.55
N ASN A 180 -20.71 18.93 2.40
CA ASN A 180 -20.21 18.35 1.15
C ASN A 180 -18.68 18.49 1.07
N PRO A 181 -17.91 17.39 1.08
CA PRO A 181 -16.46 17.46 0.98
C PRO A 181 -16.02 17.82 -0.45
N TYR A 182 -15.22 18.87 -0.60
CA TYR A 182 -14.79 19.40 -1.89
C TYR A 182 -13.27 19.44 -2.10
N MET A 183 -12.48 19.44 -1.03
CA MET A 183 -11.03 19.46 -1.12
C MET A 183 -10.40 18.53 -0.08
N ALA A 184 -9.27 17.92 -0.42
CA ALA A 184 -8.42 17.22 0.52
C ALA A 184 -6.96 17.65 0.37
N LYS A 185 -6.22 17.67 1.49
CA LYS A 185 -4.78 17.85 1.54
C LYS A 185 -4.13 16.65 2.19
N ALA A 186 -3.09 16.09 1.56
CA ALA A 186 -2.26 15.01 2.07
C ALA A 186 -0.83 15.50 2.26
N TRP A 187 -0.10 14.94 3.25
CA TRP A 187 1.32 15.24 3.40
C TRP A 187 2.11 14.08 3.99
N TYR A 188 3.41 14.09 3.67
CA TYR A 188 4.42 13.25 4.30
C TYR A 188 5.74 14.00 4.42
N THR A 189 6.32 14.03 5.62
CA THR A 189 7.60 14.68 5.91
C THR A 189 8.52 13.72 6.65
N ASN A 190 9.81 13.74 6.31
CA ASN A 190 10.82 12.89 6.93
C ASN A 190 12.19 13.60 6.90
N SER A 191 13.16 13.10 7.66
CA SER A 191 14.55 13.57 7.71
C SER A 191 15.52 12.54 7.08
N ARG A 192 15.16 12.03 5.88
CA ARG A 192 16.02 11.08 5.16
C ARG A 192 17.37 11.71 4.84
N LYS A 193 18.40 10.91 4.89
CA LYS A 193 19.77 11.30 4.57
C LYS A 193 20.07 11.04 3.11
N SER A 194 21.17 11.63 2.62
CA SER A 194 21.74 11.28 1.33
C SER A 194 22.03 9.77 1.25
N ILE A 195 21.82 9.20 0.07
CA ILE A 195 22.19 7.81 -0.24
C ILE A 195 23.63 7.71 -0.79
N GLY A 196 24.33 8.86 -0.92
CA GLY A 196 25.66 8.92 -1.49
C GLY A 196 25.72 8.59 -2.99
N VAL A 197 26.94 8.56 -3.51
CA VAL A 197 27.25 8.10 -4.87
C VAL A 197 27.80 6.68 -4.78
N GLY A 198 27.04 5.71 -5.29
CA GLY A 198 27.37 4.30 -5.22
C GLY A 198 28.51 3.91 -6.14
N LYS A 199 29.34 2.98 -5.67
CA LYS A 199 30.44 2.39 -6.43
C LYS A 199 29.98 1.09 -7.07
N VAL A 200 30.45 0.85 -8.30
CA VAL A 200 30.32 -0.46 -8.92
C VAL A 200 31.25 -1.43 -8.19
N ILE A 201 30.68 -2.45 -7.59
CA ILE A 201 31.40 -3.50 -6.87
C ILE A 201 30.88 -4.88 -7.32
N PRO A 202 31.61 -5.97 -7.05
CA PRO A 202 31.08 -7.32 -7.26
C PRO A 202 29.79 -7.52 -6.46
N VAL A 203 28.84 -8.25 -7.05
CA VAL A 203 27.62 -8.64 -6.34
C VAL A 203 27.99 -9.47 -5.11
N PRO A 204 27.45 -9.17 -3.92
CA PRO A 204 27.66 -10.00 -2.73
C PRO A 204 27.26 -11.46 -2.98
N ALA A 205 28.09 -12.41 -2.56
CA ALA A 205 27.83 -13.85 -2.77
C ALA A 205 26.52 -14.35 -2.13
N THR A 206 25.94 -13.58 -1.19
CA THR A 206 24.67 -13.85 -0.51
C THR A 206 23.44 -13.39 -1.29
N LEU A 207 23.62 -12.66 -2.40
CA LEU A 207 22.56 -12.05 -3.19
C LEU A 207 22.55 -12.60 -4.62
N ASP A 208 21.47 -13.24 -5.03
CA ASP A 208 21.19 -13.48 -6.45
C ASP A 208 20.64 -12.20 -7.09
N PHE A 209 21.56 -11.36 -7.61
CA PHE A 209 21.18 -10.05 -8.16
C PHE A 209 20.44 -10.18 -9.50
N ASP A 210 20.64 -11.27 -10.25
CA ASP A 210 19.88 -11.51 -11.49
C ASP A 210 18.39 -11.73 -11.18
N LEU A 211 18.09 -12.61 -10.23
CA LEU A 211 16.72 -12.80 -9.75
C LEU A 211 16.21 -11.58 -8.98
N TRP A 212 17.06 -10.82 -8.27
CA TRP A 212 16.64 -9.59 -7.61
C TRP A 212 16.13 -8.55 -8.63
N GLN A 213 16.82 -8.39 -9.76
CA GLN A 213 16.37 -7.54 -10.86
C GLN A 213 15.14 -8.11 -11.57
N GLY A 214 15.09 -9.43 -11.73
CA GLY A 214 13.94 -10.16 -12.28
C GLY A 214 13.34 -9.52 -13.53
N PRO A 215 12.14 -8.92 -13.46
CA PRO A 215 11.48 -8.33 -14.62
C PRO A 215 12.10 -7.01 -15.11
N ALA A 216 12.97 -6.37 -14.33
CA ALA A 216 13.63 -5.13 -14.76
C ALA A 216 14.81 -5.43 -15.69
N PRO A 217 15.05 -4.64 -16.75
CA PRO A 217 16.23 -4.77 -17.59
C PRO A 217 17.52 -4.72 -16.76
N ARG A 218 18.53 -5.48 -17.15
CA ARG A 218 19.75 -5.66 -16.35
C ARG A 218 20.56 -4.38 -16.21
N LYS A 219 20.94 -4.08 -14.97
CA LYS A 219 21.88 -3.01 -14.62
C LYS A 219 23.01 -3.55 -13.75
N THR A 220 24.15 -2.88 -13.81
CA THR A 220 25.30 -3.20 -12.97
C THR A 220 25.01 -2.89 -11.52
N TYR A 221 25.45 -3.76 -10.61
CA TYR A 221 25.27 -3.59 -9.16
C TYR A 221 26.11 -2.43 -8.62
N LYS A 222 25.49 -1.63 -7.75
CA LYS A 222 26.15 -0.59 -6.96
C LYS A 222 25.89 -0.83 -5.46
N ASP A 223 26.86 -0.47 -4.63
CA ASP A 223 26.84 -0.72 -3.17
C ASP A 223 25.81 0.10 -2.40
N ASN A 224 25.23 1.13 -3.00
CA ASN A 224 24.19 1.98 -2.39
C ASN A 224 22.75 1.61 -2.81
N LEU A 225 22.52 0.48 -3.48
CA LEU A 225 21.19 0.12 -4.01
C LEU A 225 20.35 -0.70 -3.03
N VAL A 226 20.90 -1.80 -2.53
CA VAL A 226 20.22 -2.79 -1.69
C VAL A 226 20.62 -2.55 -0.22
N HIS A 227 19.68 -2.58 0.75
CA HIS A 227 18.30 -3.05 0.60
C HIS A 227 17.25 -1.95 0.46
N TYR A 228 17.38 -0.75 0.87
CA TYR A 228 16.29 0.23 0.95
C TYR A 228 16.28 1.24 -0.20
N ASN A 229 17.47 1.61 -0.68
CA ASN A 229 17.60 2.76 -1.57
C ASN A 229 17.06 2.53 -2.99
N TRP A 230 16.74 1.31 -3.36
CA TRP A 230 16.05 1.00 -4.63
C TRP A 230 14.76 1.84 -4.82
N HIS A 231 14.09 2.26 -3.76
CA HIS A 231 12.92 3.14 -3.81
C HIS A 231 13.16 4.43 -4.62
N TRP A 232 14.41 4.90 -4.63
CA TRP A 232 14.80 6.19 -5.15
C TRP A 232 15.31 6.16 -6.59
N PHE A 233 15.39 5.00 -7.21
CA PHE A 233 15.80 4.81 -8.59
C PHE A 233 14.58 4.48 -9.45
N TRP A 234 14.31 5.27 -10.50
CA TRP A 234 13.17 5.04 -11.40
C TRP A 234 13.13 3.65 -12.04
N HIS A 235 14.28 3.00 -12.09
CA HIS A 235 14.42 1.68 -12.67
C HIS A 235 13.73 0.58 -11.84
N TRP A 236 13.74 0.72 -10.52
CA TRP A 236 13.20 -0.28 -9.59
C TRP A 236 12.08 0.24 -8.70
N GLY A 237 12.19 1.49 -8.28
CA GLY A 237 11.26 2.13 -7.36
C GLY A 237 10.42 3.22 -8.03
N THR A 238 9.64 3.89 -7.21
CA THR A 238 8.62 4.87 -7.63
C THR A 238 8.67 6.17 -6.82
N GLY A 239 9.68 6.31 -5.96
CA GLY A 239 9.87 7.50 -5.12
C GLY A 239 8.85 7.68 -4.01
N GLU A 240 8.91 8.83 -3.33
CA GLU A 240 8.12 9.08 -2.14
C GLU A 240 6.61 9.21 -2.42
N ALA A 241 6.21 9.68 -3.60
CA ALA A 241 4.80 9.78 -3.96
C ALA A 241 4.07 8.44 -3.85
N CYS A 242 4.68 7.37 -4.37
CA CYS A 242 4.10 6.03 -4.27
C CYS A 242 4.49 5.31 -2.97
N ASN A 243 5.66 5.62 -2.39
CA ASN A 243 6.10 4.96 -1.16
C ASN A 243 5.24 5.36 0.05
N ASN A 244 5.20 6.65 0.41
CA ASN A 244 4.38 7.13 1.53
C ASN A 244 3.16 7.94 1.09
N GLY A 245 3.28 8.76 0.03
CA GLY A 245 2.16 9.57 -0.47
C GLY A 245 0.92 8.74 -0.82
N ASN A 246 1.12 7.52 -1.29
CA ASN A 246 0.01 6.62 -1.61
C ASN A 246 -0.95 6.38 -0.44
N HIS A 247 -0.46 6.28 0.80
CA HIS A 247 -1.32 6.06 1.96
C HIS A 247 -2.26 7.24 2.23
N GLU A 248 -1.74 8.46 2.16
CA GLU A 248 -2.50 9.68 2.42
C GLU A 248 -3.42 10.03 1.24
N ILE A 249 -2.91 9.90 0.01
CA ILE A 249 -3.68 10.13 -1.23
C ILE A 249 -4.84 9.13 -1.34
N ASP A 250 -4.63 7.86 -0.98
CA ASP A 250 -5.67 6.84 -0.95
C ASP A 250 -6.81 7.21 0.03
N CYS A 251 -6.47 7.67 1.23
CA CYS A 251 -7.45 8.16 2.19
C CYS A 251 -8.21 9.38 1.64
N CYS A 252 -7.51 10.39 1.10
CA CYS A 252 -8.13 11.56 0.50
C CYS A 252 -9.13 11.17 -0.61
N ARG A 253 -8.72 10.27 -1.51
CA ARG A 253 -9.58 9.75 -2.58
C ARG A 253 -10.82 9.04 -2.01
N TRP A 254 -10.64 8.20 -0.98
CA TRP A 254 -11.71 7.44 -0.33
C TRP A 254 -12.74 8.35 0.35
N PHE A 255 -12.27 9.35 1.10
CA PHE A 255 -13.14 10.32 1.79
C PHE A 255 -13.89 11.21 0.80
N LEU A 256 -13.22 11.72 -0.25
CA LEU A 256 -13.86 12.55 -1.26
C LEU A 256 -14.79 11.77 -2.20
N GLY A 257 -14.65 10.44 -2.29
CA GLY A 257 -15.43 9.63 -3.24
C GLY A 257 -15.14 9.99 -4.68
N VAL A 258 -13.85 10.06 -5.06
CA VAL A 258 -13.38 10.38 -6.42
C VAL A 258 -12.58 9.22 -7.00
N ASP A 259 -12.59 9.07 -8.33
CA ASP A 259 -11.90 7.98 -9.02
C ASP A 259 -10.68 8.49 -9.81
N PHE A 260 -10.87 9.02 -11.00
CA PHE A 260 -9.81 9.46 -11.88
C PHE A 260 -9.81 10.98 -12.03
N PRO A 261 -8.63 11.64 -12.04
CA PRO A 261 -8.54 13.09 -12.19
C PRO A 261 -8.78 13.50 -13.64
N THR A 262 -9.20 14.74 -13.84
CA THR A 262 -9.26 15.39 -15.15
C THR A 262 -7.99 16.17 -15.47
N LYS A 263 -7.28 16.63 -14.40
CA LYS A 263 -6.04 17.39 -14.54
C LYS A 263 -5.09 17.09 -13.38
N VAL A 264 -3.80 16.96 -13.69
CA VAL A 264 -2.74 16.77 -12.70
C VAL A 264 -1.61 17.76 -12.96
N THR A 265 -1.18 18.45 -11.90
CA THR A 265 0.01 19.29 -11.89
C THR A 265 0.97 18.81 -10.82
N SER A 266 2.27 18.93 -11.07
CA SER A 266 3.28 18.58 -10.07
C SER A 266 4.52 19.47 -10.25
N SER A 267 5.10 19.87 -9.13
CA SER A 267 6.36 20.60 -9.06
C SER A 267 7.24 19.99 -7.97
N GLY A 268 8.54 20.22 -8.06
CA GLY A 268 9.50 19.69 -7.10
C GLY A 268 10.76 19.19 -7.79
N GLY A 269 11.59 18.48 -7.05
CA GLY A 269 12.87 18.00 -7.56
C GLY A 269 13.78 17.45 -6.48
N ARG A 270 15.07 17.39 -6.82
CA ARG A 270 16.17 17.05 -5.93
C ARG A 270 16.75 18.36 -5.38
N TYR A 271 16.42 18.69 -4.12
CA TYR A 271 16.80 19.97 -3.52
C TYR A 271 17.76 19.80 -2.33
N ALA A 272 17.69 18.67 -1.63
CA ALA A 272 18.42 18.51 -0.37
C ALA A 272 19.86 18.03 -0.55
N PHE A 273 20.12 17.12 -1.50
CA PHE A 273 21.43 16.50 -1.70
C PHE A 273 21.74 16.29 -3.18
N THR A 274 23.05 16.24 -3.49
CA THR A 274 23.57 15.78 -4.79
C THR A 274 24.14 14.38 -4.58
N ASP A 275 23.40 13.35 -5.03
CA ASP A 275 23.71 11.93 -4.87
C ASP A 275 23.03 11.09 -5.96
N ASP A 276 23.05 9.76 -5.84
CA ASP A 276 22.43 8.86 -6.83
C ASP A 276 20.90 8.78 -6.76
N TRP A 277 20.26 9.43 -5.82
CA TRP A 277 18.80 9.46 -5.71
C TRP A 277 18.16 10.21 -6.88
N GLU A 278 17.37 9.53 -7.70
CA GLU A 278 16.80 10.07 -8.96
C GLU A 278 15.41 10.69 -8.78
N THR A 279 14.59 10.15 -7.84
CA THR A 279 13.21 10.63 -7.63
C THR A 279 13.19 11.93 -6.83
N PRO A 280 12.13 12.76 -6.89
CA PRO A 280 12.05 13.97 -6.09
C PRO A 280 12.18 13.69 -4.59
N ASP A 281 13.01 14.47 -3.88
CA ASP A 281 13.00 14.54 -2.42
C ASP A 281 11.97 15.54 -1.88
N THR A 282 11.55 16.46 -2.74
CA THR A 282 10.54 17.46 -2.45
C THR A 282 9.57 17.52 -3.63
N GLN A 283 8.27 17.33 -3.37
CA GLN A 283 7.24 17.31 -4.41
C GLN A 283 5.92 17.85 -3.89
N VAL A 284 5.28 18.70 -4.68
CA VAL A 284 3.90 19.14 -4.47
C VAL A 284 3.09 18.77 -5.70
N ALA A 285 1.95 18.13 -5.50
CA ALA A 285 1.06 17.73 -6.58
C ALA A 285 -0.38 18.17 -6.31
N SER A 286 -1.14 18.42 -7.38
CA SER A 286 -2.57 18.73 -7.34
C SER A 286 -3.30 17.87 -8.37
N PHE A 287 -4.45 17.33 -7.96
CA PHE A 287 -5.32 16.47 -8.76
C PHE A 287 -6.72 17.10 -8.77
N GLU A 288 -7.18 17.55 -9.92
CA GLU A 288 -8.53 18.09 -10.11
C GLU A 288 -9.45 17.00 -10.70
N PHE A 289 -10.69 16.96 -10.21
CA PHE A 289 -11.70 15.99 -10.63
C PHE A 289 -12.91 16.70 -11.25
N GLY A 290 -13.58 16.05 -12.19
CA GLY A 290 -14.68 16.63 -12.96
C GLY A 290 -15.90 17.07 -12.13
N ASN A 291 -16.03 16.60 -10.89
CA ASN A 291 -17.08 16.95 -9.94
C ASN A 291 -16.73 18.12 -9.00
N LYS A 292 -15.83 19.00 -9.40
CA LYS A 292 -15.34 20.17 -8.65
C LYS A 292 -14.65 19.80 -7.33
N LYS A 293 -13.94 18.66 -7.30
CA LYS A 293 -13.16 18.22 -6.15
C LYS A 293 -11.67 18.28 -6.46
N THR A 294 -10.85 18.50 -5.44
CA THR A 294 -9.39 18.60 -5.59
C THR A 294 -8.70 17.87 -4.46
N ILE A 295 -7.64 17.13 -4.78
CA ILE A 295 -6.67 16.60 -3.81
C ILE A 295 -5.35 17.32 -4.04
N THR A 296 -4.66 17.73 -2.96
CA THR A 296 -3.29 18.20 -3.00
C THR A 296 -2.41 17.28 -2.15
N TRP A 297 -1.16 17.11 -2.57
CA TRP A 297 -0.17 16.35 -1.81
C TRP A 297 1.14 17.13 -1.72
N GLU A 298 1.74 17.10 -0.51
CA GLU A 298 3.05 17.68 -0.22
C GLU A 298 3.96 16.60 0.38
N GLY A 299 5.05 16.28 -0.33
CA GLY A 299 6.09 15.36 0.11
C GLY A 299 7.41 16.09 0.35
N ARG A 300 7.99 15.94 1.57
CA ARG A 300 9.33 16.44 1.93
C ARG A 300 10.12 15.31 2.59
N SER A 301 10.94 14.62 1.80
CA SER A 301 11.67 13.44 2.28
C SER A 301 12.85 13.80 3.19
N CYS A 302 13.43 14.99 3.03
CA CYS A 302 14.65 15.39 3.71
C CYS A 302 14.47 16.58 4.68
N ASN A 303 13.22 16.95 4.96
CA ASN A 303 12.87 17.96 5.95
C ASN A 303 11.63 17.49 6.73
N SER A 304 11.81 17.16 7.99
CA SER A 304 10.77 16.58 8.85
C SER A 304 9.90 17.59 9.58
N TYR A 305 9.99 18.89 9.26
CA TYR A 305 9.13 19.88 9.89
C TYR A 305 7.66 19.50 9.71
N PRO A 306 6.88 19.33 10.80
CA PRO A 306 5.53 18.76 10.73
C PRO A 306 4.52 19.73 10.11
N ILE A 307 3.45 19.17 9.53
CA ILE A 307 2.23 19.89 9.13
C ILE A 307 1.15 19.47 10.12
N GLU A 308 0.38 20.41 10.64
CA GLU A 308 -0.63 20.15 11.69
C GLU A 308 -0.08 19.35 12.89
N GLY A 309 1.19 19.57 13.24
CA GLY A 309 1.86 18.86 14.33
C GLY A 309 2.22 17.40 14.04
N SER A 310 2.06 16.91 12.80
CA SER A 310 2.39 15.54 12.41
C SER A 310 3.26 15.46 11.17
N GLY A 311 4.19 14.50 11.14
CA GLY A 311 5.02 14.21 9.96
C GLY A 311 4.23 13.59 8.79
N ARG A 312 2.99 13.17 9.02
CA ARG A 312 2.11 12.61 7.99
C ARG A 312 0.65 12.78 8.36
N GLY A 313 -0.23 12.86 7.39
CA GLY A 313 -1.66 12.96 7.62
C GLY A 313 -2.43 13.45 6.40
N PHE A 314 -3.71 13.70 6.65
CA PHE A 314 -4.57 14.32 5.64
C PHE A 314 -5.65 15.17 6.28
N ILE A 315 -6.17 16.13 5.51
CA ILE A 315 -7.30 16.99 5.87
C ILE A 315 -8.36 16.82 4.80
N ILE A 316 -9.61 16.76 5.22
CA ILE A 316 -10.79 16.81 4.35
C ILE A 316 -11.58 18.06 4.66
N TYR A 317 -11.72 18.95 3.70
CA TYR A 317 -12.47 20.20 3.80
C TYR A 317 -13.87 20.00 3.22
N GLY A 318 -14.88 20.29 4.01
CA GLY A 318 -16.29 20.35 3.62
C GLY A 318 -16.85 21.76 3.78
N ASP A 319 -18.04 21.98 3.24
CA ASP A 319 -18.71 23.29 3.32
C ASP A 319 -19.32 23.60 4.71
N ASN A 320 -19.35 22.60 5.61
CA ASN A 320 -19.85 22.75 6.99
C ASN A 320 -18.84 22.31 8.07
N GLY A 321 -17.59 22.03 7.70
CA GLY A 321 -16.55 21.66 8.66
C GLY A 321 -15.35 21.01 8.01
N THR A 322 -14.41 20.58 8.87
CA THR A 322 -13.12 20.02 8.45
C THR A 322 -12.75 18.80 9.29
N LEU A 323 -12.32 17.73 8.66
CA LEU A 323 -11.76 16.55 9.34
C LEU A 323 -10.24 16.54 9.16
N VAL A 324 -9.48 16.38 10.26
CA VAL A 324 -8.02 16.27 10.28
C VAL A 324 -7.61 14.90 10.81
N ASN A 325 -6.79 14.17 10.05
CA ASN A 325 -6.16 12.91 10.46
C ASN A 325 -4.64 13.07 10.56
N TYR A 326 -4.05 12.46 11.56
CA TYR A 326 -2.63 12.58 11.91
C TYR A 326 -1.81 11.33 11.55
N GLY A 327 -2.23 10.59 10.55
CA GLY A 327 -1.49 9.46 9.98
C GLY A 327 -1.81 8.07 10.52
N GLY A 328 -2.57 7.98 11.62
CA GLY A 328 -3.08 6.73 12.20
C GLY A 328 -4.59 6.59 12.05
N GLY A 329 -5.21 5.98 13.06
CA GLY A 329 -6.67 5.88 13.19
C GLY A 329 -7.32 7.08 13.89
N ASP A 330 -6.53 8.01 14.42
CA ASP A 330 -7.00 9.18 15.16
C ASP A 330 -7.45 10.29 14.21
N TYR A 331 -8.54 10.99 14.56
CA TYR A 331 -8.94 12.18 13.83
C TYR A 331 -9.69 13.17 14.69
N LYS A 332 -9.71 14.42 14.24
CA LYS A 332 -10.49 15.52 14.82
C LYS A 332 -11.40 16.11 13.76
N VAL A 333 -12.55 16.62 14.20
CA VAL A 333 -13.50 17.35 13.36
C VAL A 333 -13.72 18.72 13.95
N PHE A 334 -13.66 19.73 13.09
CA PHE A 334 -13.85 21.14 13.44
C PHE A 334 -15.03 21.70 12.63
N ASP A 335 -15.77 22.63 13.21
CA ASP A 335 -16.75 23.42 12.47
C ASP A 335 -16.09 24.53 11.64
N THR A 336 -16.88 25.33 10.94
CA THR A 336 -16.39 26.44 10.09
C THR A 336 -15.80 27.61 10.89
N ALA A 337 -16.02 27.67 12.20
CA ALA A 337 -15.39 28.63 13.13
C ALA A 337 -14.11 28.08 13.79
N ASN A 338 -13.59 26.93 13.29
CA ASN A 338 -12.44 26.21 13.84
C ASN A 338 -12.63 25.71 15.28
N LYS A 339 -13.86 25.56 15.75
CA LYS A 339 -14.14 24.97 17.05
C LYS A 339 -14.13 23.43 16.91
N LEU A 340 -13.42 22.77 17.81
CA LEU A 340 -13.42 21.30 17.89
C LEU A 340 -14.82 20.79 18.25
N VAL A 341 -15.41 19.97 17.37
CA VAL A 341 -16.74 19.37 17.57
C VAL A 341 -16.69 17.87 17.83
N LYS A 342 -15.62 17.20 17.39
CA LYS A 342 -15.42 15.76 17.59
C LYS A 342 -13.93 15.41 17.63
N GLU A 343 -13.55 14.53 18.56
CA GLU A 343 -12.23 13.91 18.60
C GLU A 343 -12.38 12.40 18.77
N ILE A 344 -11.73 11.63 17.92
CA ILE A 344 -11.66 10.18 18.02
C ILE A 344 -10.21 9.78 18.17
N LYS A 345 -9.94 8.97 19.18
CA LYS A 345 -8.65 8.32 19.40
C LYS A 345 -8.80 6.83 19.14
N SER A 346 -7.91 6.30 18.34
CA SER A 346 -7.83 4.86 18.11
C SER A 346 -7.33 4.19 19.40
N ASN A 347 -8.01 3.13 19.81
CA ASN A 347 -7.55 2.31 20.95
C ASN A 347 -6.43 1.35 20.58
N VAL A 348 -6.01 1.34 19.32
CA VAL A 348 -4.94 0.47 18.83
C VAL A 348 -3.61 1.17 19.07
N LYS A 349 -2.72 0.50 19.80
CA LYS A 349 -1.38 1.02 20.08
C LYS A 349 -0.60 1.10 18.76
N ALA A 350 -0.29 2.33 18.36
CA ALA A 350 0.73 2.57 17.35
C ALA A 350 2.11 2.25 17.95
N ASP A 351 3.01 1.73 17.15
CA ASP A 351 4.42 1.63 17.49
C ASP A 351 5.21 2.64 16.63
N PRO A 352 5.38 3.89 17.13
CA PRO A 352 6.05 4.93 16.37
C PRO A 352 7.53 4.64 16.10
N ASN A 353 8.11 3.71 16.88
CA ASN A 353 9.50 3.28 16.72
C ASN A 353 9.65 2.14 15.69
N ASN A 354 8.55 1.58 15.20
CA ASN A 354 8.60 0.56 14.17
C ASN A 354 8.61 1.21 12.77
N PRO A 355 9.77 1.29 12.10
CA PRO A 355 9.86 1.92 10.78
C PRO A 355 9.11 1.12 9.70
N VAL A 356 8.77 -0.13 9.99
CA VAL A 356 8.08 -1.05 9.07
C VAL A 356 6.57 -0.92 9.19
N SER A 357 6.07 -0.66 10.41
CA SER A 357 4.65 -0.43 10.67
C SER A 357 4.44 0.51 11.85
N ALA A 358 4.33 1.80 11.56
CA ALA A 358 3.93 2.79 12.58
C ALA A 358 2.49 2.58 13.08
N SER A 359 1.67 1.80 12.36
CA SER A 359 0.30 1.48 12.72
C SER A 359 0.17 0.37 13.76
N GLY A 360 1.26 -0.36 14.05
CA GLY A 360 1.29 -1.43 15.04
C GLY A 360 0.21 -2.50 14.78
N ASP A 361 -0.54 -2.87 15.80
CA ASP A 361 -1.56 -3.92 15.70
C ASP A 361 -2.77 -3.57 14.80
N ALA A 362 -2.91 -2.30 14.36
CA ALA A 362 -3.94 -1.93 13.39
C ALA A 362 -3.78 -2.66 12.04
N ASP A 363 -2.55 -3.06 11.70
CA ASP A 363 -2.32 -3.85 10.49
C ASP A 363 -3.03 -5.20 10.54
N LEU A 364 -3.24 -5.79 11.72
CA LEU A 364 -3.94 -7.08 11.87
C LEU A 364 -5.39 -7.04 11.35
N PHE A 365 -6.07 -5.89 11.42
CA PHE A 365 -7.40 -5.75 10.81
C PHE A 365 -7.34 -5.99 9.30
N HIS A 366 -6.30 -5.49 8.65
CA HIS A 366 -6.14 -5.60 7.21
C HIS A 366 -5.68 -6.99 6.77
N LEU A 367 -4.71 -7.57 7.48
CA LEU A 367 -4.21 -8.91 7.23
C LEU A 367 -5.30 -9.96 7.52
N GLY A 368 -6.05 -9.80 8.63
CA GLY A 368 -7.20 -10.63 8.96
C GLY A 368 -8.31 -10.54 7.92
N ASN A 369 -8.59 -9.34 7.38
CA ASN A 369 -9.56 -9.19 6.30
C ASN A 369 -9.17 -9.99 5.05
N PHE A 370 -7.88 -10.03 4.67
CA PHE A 370 -7.41 -10.87 3.56
C PHE A 370 -7.65 -12.36 3.82
N VAL A 371 -7.30 -12.84 5.02
CA VAL A 371 -7.49 -14.23 5.42
C VAL A 371 -8.99 -14.61 5.41
N GLU A 372 -9.84 -13.77 6.00
CA GLU A 372 -11.28 -14.00 6.02
C GLU A 372 -11.91 -13.93 4.62
N SER A 373 -11.33 -13.14 3.72
CA SER A 373 -11.77 -13.11 2.32
C SER A 373 -11.40 -14.40 1.57
N ILE A 374 -10.23 -15.00 1.84
CA ILE A 374 -9.86 -16.32 1.30
C ILE A 374 -10.83 -17.40 1.81
N ARG A 375 -11.25 -17.31 3.09
CA ARG A 375 -12.25 -18.21 3.69
C ARG A 375 -13.67 -18.03 3.16
N GLY A 376 -13.91 -16.97 2.37
CA GLY A 376 -15.23 -16.64 1.85
C GLY A 376 -16.17 -15.94 2.84
N ASN A 377 -15.67 -15.52 4.01
CA ASN A 377 -16.48 -14.88 5.07
C ASN A 377 -16.73 -13.40 4.84
N THR A 378 -15.90 -12.73 4.04
CA THR A 378 -16.00 -11.28 3.76
C THR A 378 -15.39 -10.95 2.39
N THR A 379 -15.45 -9.69 2.02
CA THR A 379 -14.74 -9.12 0.86
C THR A 379 -13.56 -8.27 1.31
N VAL A 380 -12.55 -8.16 0.47
CA VAL A 380 -11.36 -7.34 0.76
C VAL A 380 -11.71 -5.86 0.85
N THR A 381 -11.15 -5.17 1.84
CA THR A 381 -11.38 -3.72 2.07
C THR A 381 -10.58 -2.83 1.12
N ALA A 382 -9.49 -3.36 0.56
CA ALA A 382 -8.64 -2.68 -0.41
C ALA A 382 -8.47 -3.53 -1.68
N PRO A 383 -9.55 -3.73 -2.48
CA PRO A 383 -9.46 -4.49 -3.73
C PRO A 383 -8.54 -3.77 -4.73
N ILE A 384 -7.98 -4.54 -5.67
CA ILE A 384 -7.00 -4.04 -6.64
C ILE A 384 -7.52 -2.85 -7.46
N GLN A 385 -8.83 -2.78 -7.75
CA GLN A 385 -9.43 -1.64 -8.46
C GLN A 385 -9.22 -0.34 -7.69
N GLU A 386 -9.43 -0.36 -6.37
CA GLU A 386 -9.23 0.79 -5.51
C GLU A 386 -7.74 1.12 -5.36
N GLY A 387 -6.90 0.09 -5.18
CA GLY A 387 -5.45 0.25 -5.08
C GLY A 387 -4.85 0.84 -6.35
N HIS A 388 -5.26 0.35 -7.53
CA HIS A 388 -4.85 0.88 -8.83
C HIS A 388 -5.23 2.37 -8.97
N ARG A 389 -6.49 2.74 -8.68
CA ARG A 389 -6.93 4.14 -8.77
C ARG A 389 -6.12 5.07 -7.89
N SER A 390 -5.79 4.65 -6.68
CA SER A 390 -5.01 5.46 -5.74
C SER A 390 -3.54 5.57 -6.16
N VAL A 391 -2.92 4.47 -6.56
CA VAL A 391 -1.54 4.45 -7.03
C VAL A 391 -1.39 5.20 -8.36
N LEU A 392 -2.42 5.19 -9.22
CA LEU A 392 -2.40 5.95 -10.48
C LEU A 392 -2.24 7.46 -10.24
N LEU A 393 -2.86 8.02 -9.20
CA LEU A 393 -2.65 9.43 -8.85
C LEU A 393 -1.17 9.71 -8.56
N CYS A 394 -0.51 8.82 -7.80
CA CYS A 394 0.90 8.93 -7.47
C CYS A 394 1.79 8.83 -8.74
N HIS A 395 1.47 7.91 -9.64
CA HIS A 395 2.17 7.79 -10.92
C HIS A 395 1.97 9.03 -11.80
N LEU A 396 0.75 9.56 -11.89
CA LEU A 396 0.47 10.79 -12.64
C LEU A 396 1.23 11.99 -12.06
N ALA A 397 1.33 12.13 -10.73
CA ALA A 397 2.17 13.15 -10.11
C ALA A 397 3.63 13.01 -10.50
N ASN A 398 4.17 11.78 -10.51
CA ASN A 398 5.53 11.51 -10.94
C ASN A 398 5.73 11.81 -12.44
N ILE A 399 4.79 11.43 -13.29
CA ILE A 399 4.83 11.70 -14.74
C ILE A 399 4.78 13.20 -15.01
N ALA A 400 3.86 13.94 -14.36
CA ALA A 400 3.77 15.41 -14.48
C ALA A 400 5.09 16.08 -14.08
N GLN A 401 5.69 15.66 -12.97
CA GLN A 401 6.96 16.19 -12.48
C GLN A 401 8.12 15.88 -13.46
N ARG A 402 8.23 14.63 -13.93
CA ARG A 402 9.30 14.19 -14.85
C ARG A 402 9.23 14.85 -16.22
N THR A 403 8.03 15.21 -16.68
CA THR A 403 7.81 15.87 -17.98
C THR A 403 7.76 17.39 -17.86
N GLY A 404 7.65 17.94 -16.63
CA GLY A 404 7.48 19.37 -16.40
C GLY A 404 6.18 19.94 -16.99
N THR A 405 5.15 19.11 -17.21
CA THR A 405 3.91 19.50 -17.88
C THR A 405 2.69 19.24 -17.04
N THR A 406 1.65 20.06 -17.22
CA THR A 406 0.31 19.72 -16.75
C THR A 406 -0.22 18.56 -17.58
N LEU A 407 -0.79 17.54 -16.91
CA LEU A 407 -1.44 16.43 -17.56
C LEU A 407 -2.94 16.64 -17.59
N HIS A 408 -3.55 16.51 -18.75
CA HIS A 408 -4.99 16.34 -18.92
C HIS A 408 -5.31 14.87 -19.03
N CYS A 409 -6.30 14.40 -18.27
CA CYS A 409 -6.61 12.99 -18.14
C CYS A 409 -8.08 12.71 -18.46
N ASP A 410 -8.35 11.53 -19.01
CA ASP A 410 -9.69 11.02 -19.22
C ASP A 410 -10.32 10.69 -17.85
N PRO A 411 -11.46 11.30 -17.48
CA PRO A 411 -12.10 11.06 -16.19
C PRO A 411 -12.70 9.66 -16.03
N GLN A 412 -12.76 8.85 -17.09
CA GLN A 412 -13.29 7.48 -17.04
C GLN A 412 -12.23 6.44 -16.66
N ASN A 413 -10.95 6.69 -17.02
CA ASN A 413 -9.88 5.70 -16.85
C ASN A 413 -8.53 6.30 -16.40
N GLY A 414 -8.39 7.64 -16.36
CA GLY A 414 -7.18 8.34 -15.95
C GLY A 414 -6.10 8.42 -17.02
N HIS A 415 -6.34 7.94 -18.25
CA HIS A 415 -5.35 7.99 -19.32
C HIS A 415 -4.99 9.43 -19.69
N ILE A 416 -3.71 9.66 -19.96
CA ILE A 416 -3.18 10.95 -20.36
C ILE A 416 -3.62 11.28 -21.77
N LEU A 417 -4.22 12.46 -21.92
CA LEU A 417 -4.67 12.99 -23.21
C LEU A 417 -3.59 13.90 -23.81
N ASP A 418 -3.41 13.83 -25.15
CA ASP A 418 -2.65 14.77 -25.97
C ASP A 418 -1.21 15.07 -25.53
N ASN A 419 -0.54 14.14 -24.80
CA ASN A 419 0.85 14.29 -24.39
C ASN A 419 1.66 13.00 -24.63
N LYS A 420 2.25 12.89 -25.83
CA LYS A 420 3.05 11.72 -26.25
C LYS A 420 4.27 11.46 -25.36
N ALA A 421 4.91 12.49 -24.80
CA ALA A 421 6.08 12.34 -23.94
C ALA A 421 5.68 11.73 -22.59
N ALA A 422 4.58 12.18 -22.00
CA ALA A 422 4.03 11.66 -20.78
C ALA A 422 3.48 10.22 -20.97
N THR A 423 2.81 9.94 -22.07
CA THR A 423 2.28 8.60 -22.37
C THR A 423 3.38 7.53 -22.49
N LYS A 424 4.60 7.87 -22.90
CA LYS A 424 5.75 6.94 -22.88
C LYS A 424 6.10 6.43 -21.49
N LEU A 425 5.72 7.16 -20.44
CA LEU A 425 5.94 6.78 -19.05
C LEU A 425 4.79 5.95 -18.45
N TRP A 426 3.77 5.61 -19.27
CA TRP A 426 2.63 4.79 -18.83
C TRP A 426 3.00 3.35 -18.53
N GLY A 427 4.01 2.82 -19.19
CA GLY A 427 4.57 1.49 -19.00
C GLY A 427 6.09 1.50 -18.94
N ARG A 428 6.69 0.32 -18.92
CA ARG A 428 8.14 0.13 -18.93
C ARG A 428 8.56 -1.01 -19.86
N THR A 429 9.86 -1.10 -20.13
CA THR A 429 10.48 -2.26 -20.78
C THR A 429 10.74 -3.34 -19.75
N TYR A 430 10.55 -4.59 -20.13
CA TYR A 430 10.89 -5.77 -19.33
C TYR A 430 12.15 -6.44 -19.84
N GLU A 431 12.85 -7.13 -18.95
CA GLU A 431 13.92 -8.04 -19.32
C GLU A 431 13.34 -9.18 -20.18
N LYS A 432 14.11 -9.65 -21.16
CA LYS A 432 13.69 -10.73 -22.05
C LYS A 432 13.30 -11.98 -21.27
N GLY A 433 12.11 -12.52 -21.55
CA GLY A 433 11.54 -13.68 -20.87
C GLY A 433 10.80 -13.34 -19.58
N TRP A 434 10.64 -12.04 -19.27
CA TRP A 434 9.84 -11.53 -18.16
C TRP A 434 8.65 -10.68 -18.62
N GLU A 435 8.36 -10.70 -19.91
CA GLU A 435 7.20 -10.00 -20.46
C GLU A 435 5.92 -10.54 -19.84
N MET A 436 5.10 -9.64 -19.34
CA MET A 436 3.85 -10.00 -18.68
C MET A 436 2.72 -10.09 -19.69
N VAL A 437 1.90 -11.12 -19.55
CA VAL A 437 0.68 -11.32 -20.34
C VAL A 437 -0.48 -11.61 -19.38
N VAL A 438 -1.62 -10.94 -19.59
CA VAL A 438 -2.88 -11.19 -18.86
C VAL A 438 -3.85 -11.97 -19.73
#